data_aa8198b446aee394716aa53f522969d3
#
_entry.id   aa8198b446aee394716aa53f522969d3
#
_cell.length_a   1.000
_cell.length_b   1.000
_cell.length_c   1.000
_cell.angle_alpha   90.00
_cell.angle_beta   90.00
_cell.angle_gamma   90.00
#
_symmetry.space_group_name_H-M   'P 1'
#
loop_
_entity.id
_entity.type
_entity.pdbx_description
1 polymer ?
#
loop_
_entity_poly.entity_id
_entity_poly.type
_entity_poly.pdbx_seq_one_letter_code
_entity_poly.pdbx_strand_id
1 'polypeptide(L)'
;MELHFVGEDEVPRPPEEIRFRWVKAEPYRDGRRVRIEFEVSPFQRRPDIEIAVQDAAGASVAGTSIIESVEARMGVTLHLRGSGPGPYRASLTLSYPDLGPRDERELTFEIE
;
A
#
# COMPACT_ATOMS: atom_id res chain seq x y z
N MET A 1 8.91 30.20 19.94
CA MET A 1 9.46 28.91 19.47
C MET A 1 8.44 27.81 19.70
N GLU A 2 8.14 27.12 18.66
CA GLU A 2 7.21 26.02 18.72
C GLU A 2 7.93 24.74 19.10
N LEU A 3 7.40 24.03 20.08
CA LEU A 3 7.94 22.74 20.48
C LEU A 3 7.12 21.63 19.83
N HIS A 4 7.76 20.85 19.00
CA HIS A 4 7.14 19.68 18.40
C HIS A 4 7.46 18.46 19.26
N PHE A 5 6.43 17.88 19.84
CA PHE A 5 6.57 16.63 20.54
C PHE A 5 6.28 15.50 19.56
N VAL A 6 7.28 14.68 19.32
CA VAL A 6 7.11 13.47 18.53
C VAL A 6 6.55 12.42 19.48
N GLY A 7 5.32 11.96 19.24
CA GLY A 7 4.73 10.89 20.01
C GLY A 7 5.49 9.58 19.79
N GLU A 8 5.27 8.62 20.66
CA GLU A 8 5.87 7.30 20.53
C GLU A 8 5.62 6.68 19.17
N ASP A 9 4.41 6.92 18.61
CA ASP A 9 4.01 6.39 17.31
C ASP A 9 4.74 7.03 16.13
N GLU A 10 5.38 8.18 16.35
CA GLU A 10 6.05 8.93 15.29
C GLU A 10 7.57 8.82 15.35
N VAL A 11 8.09 8.07 16.31
CA VAL A 11 9.53 7.82 16.39
C VAL A 11 9.92 6.85 15.28
N PRO A 12 10.89 7.21 14.41
CA PRO A 12 11.35 6.31 13.36
C PRO A 12 11.80 4.96 13.91
N ARG A 13 11.39 3.89 13.26
CA ARG A 13 11.62 2.52 13.66
C ARG A 13 12.63 1.82 12.76
N PRO A 14 13.37 0.84 13.30
CA PRO A 14 14.25 0.00 12.48
C PRO A 14 13.42 -0.95 11.60
N PRO A 15 14.03 -1.53 10.55
CA PRO A 15 13.32 -2.40 9.62
C PRO A 15 12.49 -3.53 10.24
N GLU A 16 12.96 -4.10 11.35
CA GLU A 16 12.27 -5.21 12.02
C GLU A 16 10.92 -4.82 12.60
N GLU A 17 10.70 -3.54 12.84
CA GLU A 17 9.50 -3.02 13.49
C GLU A 17 8.55 -2.30 12.54
N ILE A 18 8.86 -2.26 11.24
CA ILE A 18 8.06 -1.56 10.26
C ILE A 18 6.83 -2.39 9.90
N ARG A 19 5.66 -1.74 9.94
CA ARG A 19 4.38 -2.37 9.60
C ARG A 19 3.47 -1.35 8.92
N PHE A 20 2.51 -1.84 8.14
CA PHE A 20 1.41 -1.00 7.69
C PHE A 20 0.54 -0.64 8.89
N ARG A 21 0.24 0.62 9.05
CA ARG A 21 -0.71 1.10 10.06
C ARG A 21 -2.13 0.90 9.58
N TRP A 22 -2.36 1.18 8.30
CA TRP A 22 -3.64 0.94 7.63
C TRP A 22 -3.41 0.92 6.12
N VAL A 23 -4.37 0.29 5.44
CA VAL A 23 -4.44 0.26 3.97
C VAL A 23 -5.89 0.48 3.57
N LYS A 24 -6.11 1.09 2.41
CA LYS A 24 -7.44 1.44 1.95
C LYS A 24 -7.50 1.36 0.43
N ALA A 25 -8.61 0.88 -0.10
CA ALA A 25 -8.86 0.82 -1.53
C ALA A 25 -10.21 1.45 -1.83
N GLU A 26 -10.24 2.42 -2.74
CA GLU A 26 -11.48 3.07 -3.17
C GLU A 26 -11.56 3.01 -4.69
N PRO A 27 -12.52 2.26 -5.25
CA PRO A 27 -12.74 2.26 -6.69
C PRO A 27 -13.34 3.58 -7.14
N TYR A 28 -12.93 4.03 -8.33
CA TYR A 28 -13.52 5.19 -8.96
C TYR A 28 -14.86 4.79 -9.60
N ARG A 29 -15.72 5.78 -9.82
CA ARG A 29 -17.04 5.57 -10.40
C ARG A 29 -16.98 5.02 -11.82
N ASP A 30 -15.88 5.27 -12.55
CA ASP A 30 -15.73 4.75 -13.92
C ASP A 30 -15.52 3.23 -13.97
N GLY A 31 -15.30 2.59 -12.83
CA GLY A 31 -15.08 1.15 -12.75
C GLY A 31 -13.77 0.68 -13.38
N ARG A 32 -12.86 1.60 -13.68
CA ARG A 32 -11.60 1.30 -14.38
C ARG A 32 -10.37 1.65 -13.59
N ARG A 33 -10.52 2.33 -12.46
CA ARG A 33 -9.42 2.77 -11.62
C ARG A 33 -9.73 2.51 -10.17
N VAL A 34 -8.69 2.33 -9.39
CA VAL A 34 -8.80 2.21 -7.94
C VAL A 34 -7.74 3.09 -7.30
N ARG A 35 -8.12 3.78 -6.24
CA ARG A 35 -7.20 4.55 -5.41
C ARG A 35 -6.77 3.66 -4.25
N ILE A 36 -5.48 3.38 -4.14
CA ILE A 36 -4.91 2.63 -3.02
C ILE A 36 -4.15 3.61 -2.14
N GLU A 37 -4.50 3.68 -0.87
CA GLU A 37 -3.83 4.52 0.10
C GLU A 37 -3.32 3.68 1.25
N PHE A 38 -2.21 4.08 1.83
CA PHE A 38 -1.63 3.37 2.95
C PHE A 38 -0.80 4.31 3.83
N GLU A 39 -0.57 3.87 5.06
CA GLU A 39 0.36 4.51 5.96
C GLU A 39 1.18 3.40 6.63
N VAL A 40 2.49 3.63 6.71
CA VAL A 40 3.41 2.71 7.39
C VAL A 40 3.97 3.39 8.63
N SER A 41 4.56 2.59 9.52
CA SER A 41 5.29 3.12 10.67
C SER A 41 6.36 4.09 10.17
N PRO A 42 6.66 5.17 10.91
CA PRO A 42 7.82 6.00 10.59
C PRO A 42 9.08 5.14 10.54
N PHE A 43 9.91 5.36 9.55
CA PHE A 43 11.03 4.46 9.27
C PHE A 43 12.38 5.17 9.34
N GLN A 44 13.38 4.46 9.87
CA GLN A 44 14.76 4.91 9.87
C GLN A 44 15.38 4.68 8.49
N ARG A 45 14.95 3.62 7.81
CA ARG A 45 15.39 3.24 6.49
C ARG A 45 14.18 3.15 5.57
N ARG A 46 14.29 3.69 4.36
CA ARG A 46 13.19 3.72 3.38
C ARG A 46 12.84 2.32 2.90
N PRO A 47 11.60 1.87 3.09
CA PRO A 47 11.17 0.57 2.60
C PRO A 47 10.73 0.62 1.15
N ASP A 48 10.65 -0.57 0.54
CA ASP A 48 10.00 -0.77 -0.75
C ASP A 48 8.56 -1.21 -0.50
N ILE A 49 7.65 -0.77 -1.35
CA ILE A 49 6.25 -1.14 -1.24
C ILE A 49 5.80 -1.66 -2.60
N GLU A 50 5.25 -2.86 -2.63
CA GLU A 50 4.72 -3.45 -3.83
C GLU A 50 3.21 -3.61 -3.69
N ILE A 51 2.47 -3.20 -4.72
CA ILE A 51 1.03 -3.27 -4.75
C ILE A 51 0.61 -4.08 -5.97
N ALA A 52 -0.23 -5.08 -5.76
CA ALA A 52 -0.76 -5.92 -6.83
C ALA A 52 -2.27 -6.02 -6.67
N VAL A 53 -3.00 -5.96 -7.80
CA VAL A 53 -4.45 -6.11 -7.81
C VAL A 53 -4.81 -7.27 -8.73
N GLN A 54 -5.68 -8.15 -8.22
CA GLN A 54 -6.19 -9.31 -8.94
C GLN A 54 -7.70 -9.22 -9.04
N ASP A 55 -8.25 -9.76 -10.14
CA ASP A 55 -9.70 -9.90 -10.29
C ASP A 55 -10.20 -11.16 -9.55
N ALA A 56 -11.51 -11.43 -9.65
CA ALA A 56 -12.12 -12.58 -8.98
C ALA A 56 -11.57 -13.93 -9.45
N ALA A 57 -11.03 -13.99 -10.66
CA ALA A 57 -10.44 -15.19 -11.21
C ALA A 57 -8.96 -15.35 -10.83
N GLY A 58 -8.40 -14.38 -10.12
CA GLY A 58 -7.00 -14.40 -9.73
C GLY A 58 -6.04 -13.82 -10.77
N ALA A 59 -6.57 -13.26 -11.86
CA ALA A 59 -5.75 -12.65 -12.89
C ALA A 59 -5.21 -11.29 -12.42
N SER A 60 -3.93 -11.02 -12.69
CA SER A 60 -3.33 -9.74 -12.37
C SER A 60 -3.87 -8.66 -13.31
N VAL A 61 -4.46 -7.62 -12.74
CA VAL A 61 -5.09 -6.54 -13.51
C VAL A 61 -4.44 -5.18 -13.29
N ALA A 62 -3.61 -5.04 -12.28
CA ALA A 62 -2.85 -3.82 -12.01
C ALA A 62 -1.73 -4.10 -11.03
N GLY A 63 -0.74 -3.22 -10.99
CA GLY A 63 0.33 -3.31 -10.02
C GLY A 63 1.29 -2.15 -10.14
N THR A 64 2.03 -1.89 -9.07
CA THR A 64 3.10 -0.90 -9.05
C THR A 64 4.09 -1.23 -7.94
N SER A 65 5.29 -0.71 -8.07
CA SER A 65 6.32 -0.81 -7.06
C SER A 65 6.81 0.59 -6.71
N ILE A 66 6.92 0.86 -5.41
CA ILE A 66 7.51 2.10 -4.91
C ILE A 66 8.82 1.71 -4.27
N ILE A 67 9.91 2.12 -4.90
CA ILE A 67 11.26 1.80 -4.43
C ILE A 67 11.75 2.92 -3.51
N GLU A 68 12.26 2.55 -2.34
CA GLU A 68 12.74 3.50 -1.34
C GLU A 68 11.72 4.62 -1.07
N SER A 69 10.56 4.23 -0.58
CA SER A 69 9.47 5.18 -0.31
C SER A 69 9.94 6.32 0.58
N VAL A 70 9.73 7.56 0.13
CA VAL A 70 10.13 8.76 0.87
C VAL A 70 9.11 9.13 1.92
N GLU A 71 7.86 8.77 1.66
CA GLU A 71 6.72 9.14 2.51
C GLU A 71 6.20 7.92 3.26
N ALA A 72 5.87 8.12 4.54
CA ALA A 72 5.22 7.08 5.34
C ALA A 72 3.76 6.90 4.96
N ARG A 73 3.14 7.95 4.43
CA ARG A 73 1.75 7.93 3.96
C ARG A 73 1.71 8.29 2.49
N MET A 74 1.09 7.43 1.69
CA MET A 74 1.01 7.61 0.24
C MET A 74 -0.30 7.10 -0.31
N GLY A 75 -0.62 7.58 -1.51
CA GLY A 75 -1.71 7.05 -2.31
C GLY A 75 -1.29 6.94 -3.76
N VAL A 76 -1.78 5.92 -4.43
CA VAL A 76 -1.56 5.71 -5.86
C VAL A 76 -2.89 5.40 -6.53
N THR A 77 -3.02 5.81 -7.79
CA THR A 77 -4.17 5.46 -8.60
C THR A 77 -3.74 4.44 -9.63
N LEU A 78 -4.41 3.29 -9.64
CA LEU A 78 -4.09 2.20 -10.56
C LEU A 78 -5.22 2.02 -11.58
N HIS A 79 -4.84 1.82 -12.83
CA HIS A 79 -5.77 1.47 -13.91
C HIS A 79 -5.93 -0.05 -13.94
N LEU A 80 -7.18 -0.51 -13.97
CA LEU A 80 -7.51 -1.93 -13.95
C LEU A 80 -7.67 -2.44 -15.39
N ARG A 81 -6.80 -3.35 -15.81
CA ARG A 81 -6.81 -3.90 -17.15
C ARG A 81 -7.90 -4.95 -17.30
N GLY A 82 -8.69 -4.84 -18.39
CA GLY A 82 -9.69 -5.84 -18.76
C GLY A 82 -10.71 -6.15 -17.67
N SER A 83 -10.92 -5.22 -16.78
CA SER A 83 -11.79 -5.43 -15.64
C SER A 83 -13.26 -5.23 -16.00
N GLY A 84 -14.12 -5.84 -15.21
CA GLY A 84 -15.56 -5.66 -15.23
C GLY A 84 -16.07 -5.58 -13.80
N PRO A 85 -17.40 -5.65 -13.61
CA PRO A 85 -17.98 -5.68 -12.27
C PRO A 85 -17.47 -6.89 -11.47
N GLY A 86 -17.48 -6.78 -10.18
CA GLY A 86 -17.18 -7.88 -9.28
C GLY A 86 -16.17 -7.54 -8.21
N PRO A 87 -15.79 -8.54 -7.40
CA PRO A 87 -14.80 -8.34 -6.35
C PRO A 87 -13.37 -8.37 -6.90
N TYR A 88 -12.54 -7.54 -6.32
CA TYR A 88 -11.10 -7.47 -6.60
C TYR A 88 -10.34 -7.58 -5.29
N ARG A 89 -9.10 -8.04 -5.39
CA ARG A 89 -8.21 -8.16 -4.24
C ARG A 89 -6.95 -7.33 -4.48
N ALA A 90 -6.63 -6.48 -3.51
CA ALA A 90 -5.38 -5.74 -3.51
C ALA A 90 -4.44 -6.34 -2.45
N SER A 91 -3.19 -6.55 -2.81
CA SER A 91 -2.15 -7.03 -1.91
C SER A 91 -1.06 -5.99 -1.85
N LEU A 92 -0.65 -5.62 -0.64
CA LEU A 92 0.44 -4.68 -0.41
C LEU A 92 1.53 -5.38 0.39
N THR A 93 2.75 -5.28 -0.07
CA THR A 93 3.91 -5.88 0.59
C THR A 93 4.94 -4.81 0.90
N LEU A 94 5.35 -4.77 2.16
CA LEU A 94 6.37 -3.87 2.68
C LEU A 94 7.64 -4.68 2.84
N SER A 95 8.73 -4.25 2.21
CA SER A 95 9.97 -5.05 2.19
C SER A 95 11.22 -4.19 2.11
N TYR A 96 12.35 -4.85 2.35
CA TYR A 96 13.68 -4.29 2.12
C TYR A 96 14.44 -5.28 1.23
N PRO A 97 15.22 -4.80 0.24
CA PRO A 97 15.89 -5.70 -0.71
C PRO A 97 16.77 -6.76 -0.06
N ASP A 98 17.45 -6.41 1.02
CA ASP A 98 18.38 -7.29 1.73
C ASP A 98 17.75 -8.07 2.88
N LEU A 99 16.55 -7.70 3.32
CA LEU A 99 15.90 -8.29 4.48
C LEU A 99 14.61 -9.04 4.15
N GLY A 100 14.06 -8.81 2.95
CA GLY A 100 12.82 -9.42 2.52
C GLY A 100 11.58 -8.74 3.10
N PRO A 101 10.42 -9.41 2.98
CA PRO A 101 9.14 -8.85 3.44
C PRO A 101 9.12 -8.61 4.95
N ARG A 102 8.54 -7.49 5.33
CA ARG A 102 8.34 -7.11 6.75
C ARG A 102 6.89 -7.15 7.15
N ASP A 103 5.98 -6.84 6.21
CA ASP A 103 4.54 -6.90 6.45
C ASP A 103 3.81 -7.08 5.13
N GLU A 104 2.65 -7.70 5.19
CA GLU A 104 1.77 -7.90 4.04
C GLU A 104 0.34 -7.64 4.47
N ARG A 105 -0.41 -6.97 3.59
CA ARG A 105 -1.83 -6.71 3.81
C ARG A 105 -2.61 -7.05 2.55
N GLU A 106 -3.79 -7.61 2.76
CA GLU A 106 -4.75 -7.84 1.69
C GLU A 106 -6.05 -7.15 2.02
N LEU A 107 -6.70 -6.61 1.00
CA LEU A 107 -8.03 -6.06 1.14
C LEU A 107 -8.81 -6.31 -0.15
N THR A 108 -10.12 -6.32 -0.02
CA THR A 108 -11.02 -6.51 -1.16
C THR A 108 -11.82 -5.24 -1.41
N PHE A 109 -12.19 -5.03 -2.66
CA PHE A 109 -13.09 -3.95 -3.05
C PHE A 109 -13.99 -4.43 -4.19
N GLU A 110 -15.13 -3.76 -4.35
CA GLU A 110 -16.12 -4.12 -5.36
C GLU A 110 -16.19 -3.07 -6.45
N ILE A 111 -16.22 -3.53 -7.69
CA ILE A 111 -16.58 -2.71 -8.85
C ILE A 111 -18.02 -3.03 -9.20
N GLU A 112 -18.84 -2.02 -9.24
CA GLU A 112 -20.28 -2.15 -9.56
C GLU A 112 -20.56 -2.10 -11.05
#